data_4ea854d69e69bcc48519177da224b7bd
#
_entry.id   4ea854d69e69bcc48519177da224b7bd
#
_cell.length_a   1.000
_cell.length_b   1.000
_cell.length_c   1.000
_cell.angle_alpha   90.00
_cell.angle_beta   90.00
_cell.angle_gamma   90.00
#
_symmetry.space_group_name_H-M   'P 1'
#
loop_
_entity.id
_entity.type
_entity.pdbx_description
1 polymer ?
#
loop_
_entity_poly.entity_id
_entity_poly.type
_entity_poly.pdbx_seq_one_letter_code
_entity_poly.pdbx_strand_id
1 'polypeptide(L)'
;ALSKIQAESMNLADTYAFSGTVSGAGVAGSSAFSARVTGATWNTAGEGVIISYNNDSTNDSFDTDGVFDTSTYKFTAPATGVYMFWYAIYTANADTENSFGFLKNTARLNMASSTNSFFSFFDNTSADHMQQATIVVPLASGDTMAHIATVASDYYTGNTQWGGCRLA
;
A
#
# COMPACT_ATOMS: atom_id res chain seq x y z
N ALA A 1 -33.82 -32.36 -5.67
CA ALA A 1 -32.70 -31.47 -5.27
C ALA A 1 -33.26 -30.07 -5.04
N LEU A 2 -32.97 -29.45 -3.90
CA LEU A 2 -33.32 -28.06 -3.64
C LEU A 2 -32.42 -27.18 -4.51
N SER A 3 -33.01 -26.48 -5.45
CA SER A 3 -32.29 -25.57 -6.36
C SER A 3 -32.18 -24.15 -5.81
N LYS A 4 -32.87 -23.84 -4.74
CA LYS A 4 -32.89 -22.48 -4.15
C LYS A 4 -33.33 -22.53 -2.67
N ILE A 5 -32.56 -21.93 -1.81
CA ILE A 5 -32.97 -21.65 -0.42
C ILE A 5 -33.41 -20.19 -0.38
N GLN A 6 -34.64 -19.91 0.09
CA GLN A 6 -35.14 -18.55 0.25
C GLN A 6 -34.77 -18.03 1.64
N ALA A 7 -34.62 -16.71 1.77
CA ALA A 7 -34.23 -16.06 3.03
C ALA A 7 -35.19 -16.41 4.20
N GLU A 8 -36.47 -16.61 3.88
CA GLU A 8 -37.50 -16.99 4.86
C GLU A 8 -37.34 -18.41 5.41
N SER A 9 -36.52 -19.25 4.71
CA SER A 9 -36.22 -20.62 5.12
C SER A 9 -35.02 -20.72 6.04
N MET A 10 -34.34 -19.61 6.32
CA MET A 10 -33.16 -19.57 7.18
C MET A 10 -33.47 -18.81 8.48
N ASN A 11 -33.22 -19.43 9.63
CA ASN A 11 -33.21 -18.70 10.87
C ASN A 11 -31.93 -17.87 10.98
N LEU A 12 -32.04 -16.56 10.79
CA LEU A 12 -30.90 -15.65 10.78
C LEU A 12 -30.18 -15.53 12.15
N ALA A 13 -30.74 -16.12 13.20
CA ALA A 13 -30.12 -16.17 14.52
C ALA A 13 -29.19 -17.40 14.68
N ASP A 14 -29.26 -18.36 13.75
CA ASP A 14 -28.44 -19.59 13.82
C ASP A 14 -27.09 -19.40 13.14
N THR A 15 -26.09 -20.18 13.60
CA THR A 15 -24.80 -20.26 12.96
C THR A 15 -24.81 -21.35 11.89
N TYR A 16 -24.53 -20.98 10.66
CA TYR A 16 -24.46 -21.92 9.54
C TYR A 16 -23.00 -22.19 9.14
N ALA A 17 -22.62 -23.46 9.11
CA ALA A 17 -21.30 -23.90 8.64
C ALA A 17 -21.42 -24.34 7.17
N PHE A 18 -20.69 -23.71 6.29
CA PHE A 18 -20.58 -24.08 4.88
C PHE A 18 -19.25 -24.81 4.66
N SER A 19 -19.31 -26.06 4.20
CA SER A 19 -18.11 -26.86 3.91
C SER A 19 -17.57 -26.69 2.49
N GLY A 20 -18.21 -25.82 1.69
CA GLY A 20 -17.82 -25.52 0.31
C GLY A 20 -17.59 -24.05 0.08
N THR A 21 -17.17 -23.71 -1.13
CA THR A 21 -17.02 -22.30 -1.55
C THR A 21 -18.37 -21.61 -1.61
N VAL A 22 -18.58 -20.57 -0.81
CA VAL A 22 -19.75 -19.70 -0.88
C VAL A 22 -19.45 -18.61 -1.89
N SER A 23 -19.97 -18.73 -3.12
CA SER A 23 -19.84 -17.66 -4.12
C SER A 23 -20.98 -16.65 -3.97
N GLY A 24 -20.67 -15.36 -4.01
CA GLY A 24 -21.66 -14.29 -3.84
C GLY A 24 -21.98 -13.93 -2.38
N ALA A 25 -21.40 -14.60 -1.38
CA ALA A 25 -21.28 -14.05 -0.05
C ALA A 25 -20.41 -12.80 -0.15
N GLY A 26 -20.95 -11.69 0.32
CA GLY A 26 -20.39 -10.35 0.13
C GLY A 26 -18.88 -10.29 0.19
N VAL A 27 -18.32 -9.34 -0.50
CA VAL A 27 -16.86 -9.15 -0.59
C VAL A 27 -16.27 -9.35 0.80
N ALA A 28 -15.49 -10.43 0.99
CA ALA A 28 -14.63 -10.53 2.17
C ALA A 28 -13.96 -9.16 2.32
N GLY A 29 -14.05 -8.55 3.49
CA GLY A 29 -13.71 -7.17 3.72
C GLY A 29 -12.48 -6.76 2.93
N SER A 30 -12.52 -5.61 2.29
CA SER A 30 -11.43 -5.13 1.46
C SER A 30 -10.19 -5.00 2.34
N SER A 31 -9.21 -5.90 2.15
CA SER A 31 -7.94 -5.82 2.86
C SER A 31 -7.32 -4.46 2.65
N ALA A 32 -7.03 -3.77 3.73
CA ALA A 32 -6.52 -2.41 3.70
C ALA A 32 -5.49 -2.20 4.81
N PHE A 33 -4.52 -1.36 4.53
CA PHE A 33 -3.53 -0.94 5.52
C PHE A 33 -3.16 0.53 5.34
N SER A 34 -2.67 1.11 6.41
CA SER A 34 -2.02 2.41 6.43
C SER A 34 -0.87 2.34 7.42
N ALA A 35 0.32 2.70 6.99
CA ALA A 35 1.53 2.67 7.80
C ALA A 35 2.26 4.01 7.76
N ARG A 36 2.85 4.41 8.89
CA ARG A 36 3.60 5.65 9.03
C ARG A 36 5.04 5.36 9.45
N VAL A 37 5.93 6.28 9.14
CA VAL A 37 7.26 6.27 9.72
C VAL A 37 7.19 6.97 11.07
N THR A 38 7.64 6.31 12.14
CA THR A 38 7.68 6.90 13.48
C THR A 38 8.89 7.81 13.65
N GLY A 39 8.73 8.85 14.43
CA GLY A 39 9.80 9.81 14.73
C GLY A 39 9.53 11.17 14.13
N ALA A 40 10.46 12.10 14.37
CA ALA A 40 10.42 13.47 13.89
C ALA A 40 11.84 13.91 13.49
N THR A 41 12.44 13.16 12.57
CA THR A 41 13.81 13.34 12.10
C THR A 41 13.92 13.28 10.59
N TRP A 42 14.93 13.93 10.05
CA TRP A 42 15.32 13.77 8.65
C TRP A 42 16.07 12.44 8.48
N ASN A 43 15.72 11.71 7.44
CA ASN A 43 16.40 10.48 7.04
C ASN A 43 16.74 10.52 5.55
N THR A 44 17.81 9.84 5.18
CA THR A 44 18.20 9.62 3.78
C THR A 44 17.96 8.18 3.41
N ALA A 45 17.22 7.94 2.34
CA ALA A 45 17.09 6.61 1.72
C ALA A 45 17.93 6.56 0.45
N GLY A 46 18.79 5.56 0.33
CA GLY A 46 19.53 5.30 -0.91
C GLY A 46 18.61 4.86 -2.04
N GLU A 47 19.10 4.92 -3.28
CA GLU A 47 18.38 4.45 -4.46
C GLU A 47 17.95 2.98 -4.31
N GLY A 48 16.67 2.69 -4.58
CA GLY A 48 16.09 1.34 -4.49
C GLY A 48 15.78 0.86 -3.06
N VAL A 49 16.08 1.67 -2.05
CA VAL A 49 15.80 1.32 -0.66
C VAL A 49 14.31 1.44 -0.37
N ILE A 50 13.75 0.40 0.26
CA ILE A 50 12.37 0.41 0.75
C ILE A 50 12.30 1.32 1.97
N ILE A 51 11.31 2.22 1.98
CA ILE A 51 11.07 3.11 3.11
C ILE A 51 10.54 2.30 4.29
N SER A 52 11.18 2.48 5.45
CA SER A 52 10.89 1.72 6.66
C SER A 52 9.66 2.30 7.36
N TYR A 53 8.52 1.63 7.24
CA TYR A 53 7.27 2.00 7.87
C TYR A 53 6.98 1.14 9.09
N ASN A 54 6.43 1.76 10.10
CA ASN A 54 5.94 1.06 11.28
C ASN A 54 4.41 0.99 11.24
N ASN A 55 3.86 -0.07 11.81
CA ASN A 55 2.43 -0.17 12.07
C ASN A 55 2.19 0.25 13.52
N ASP A 56 2.28 1.57 13.77
CA ASP A 56 2.07 2.11 15.10
C ASP A 56 0.59 2.50 15.27
N SER A 57 -0.13 1.69 16.03
CA SER A 57 -1.55 1.90 16.32
C SER A 57 -1.86 3.24 17.01
N THR A 58 -0.85 3.93 17.53
CA THR A 58 -1.02 5.24 18.18
C THR A 58 -1.08 6.40 17.19
N ASN A 59 -0.73 6.18 15.92
CA ASN A 59 -0.59 7.22 14.89
C ASN A 59 -1.46 6.96 13.64
N ASP A 60 -2.72 6.54 13.83
CA ASP A 60 -3.67 6.27 12.74
C ASP A 60 -3.18 5.21 11.72
N SER A 61 -2.22 4.39 12.12
CA SER A 61 -1.82 3.21 11.36
C SER A 61 -2.79 2.06 11.61
N PHE A 62 -3.11 1.32 10.58
CA PHE A 62 -3.96 0.13 10.69
C PHE A 62 -3.56 -0.93 9.65
N ASP A 63 -3.89 -2.16 9.93
CA ASP A 63 -3.78 -3.29 9.03
C ASP A 63 -4.93 -4.25 9.33
N THR A 64 -5.93 -4.33 8.44
CA THR A 64 -7.18 -5.05 8.71
C THR A 64 -7.03 -6.57 8.70
N ASP A 65 -6.09 -7.08 7.91
CA ASP A 65 -5.97 -8.52 7.65
C ASP A 65 -4.52 -9.03 7.80
N GLY A 66 -3.62 -8.25 8.40
CA GLY A 66 -2.21 -8.61 8.52
C GLY A 66 -1.49 -8.66 7.16
N VAL A 67 -1.87 -7.77 6.25
CA VAL A 67 -1.33 -7.74 4.88
C VAL A 67 -0.05 -6.94 4.74
N PHE A 68 0.31 -6.16 5.77
CA PHE A 68 1.52 -5.35 5.81
C PHE A 68 2.53 -5.90 6.82
N ASP A 69 3.70 -6.30 6.35
CA ASP A 69 4.79 -6.81 7.18
C ASP A 69 5.77 -5.69 7.56
N THR A 70 5.83 -5.35 8.85
CA THR A 70 6.71 -4.31 9.39
C THR A 70 8.19 -4.73 9.44
N SER A 71 8.51 -5.98 9.23
CA SER A 71 9.90 -6.46 9.15
C SER A 71 10.51 -6.30 7.77
N THR A 72 9.68 -6.39 6.73
CA THR A 72 10.08 -6.24 5.33
C THR A 72 9.56 -4.95 4.70
N TYR A 73 8.64 -4.25 5.38
CA TYR A 73 7.96 -3.03 4.92
C TYR A 73 7.18 -3.23 3.62
N LYS A 74 6.62 -4.42 3.44
CA LYS A 74 5.89 -4.81 2.25
C LYS A 74 4.44 -5.14 2.55
N PHE A 75 3.58 -4.76 1.64
CA PHE A 75 2.25 -5.32 1.51
C PHE A 75 2.32 -6.63 0.74
N THR A 76 1.51 -7.63 1.12
CA THR A 76 1.33 -8.87 0.38
C THR A 76 -0.14 -9.03 0.00
N ALA A 77 -0.42 -9.21 -1.29
CA ALA A 77 -1.78 -9.38 -1.78
C ALA A 77 -2.39 -10.70 -1.31
N PRO A 78 -3.45 -10.70 -0.47
CA PRO A 78 -4.07 -11.91 0.04
C PRO A 78 -4.85 -12.69 -1.01
N ALA A 79 -5.26 -12.02 -2.08
CA ALA A 79 -6.00 -12.62 -3.20
C ALA A 79 -5.67 -11.91 -4.51
N THR A 80 -5.93 -12.57 -5.63
CA THR A 80 -5.89 -11.92 -6.95
C THR A 80 -6.98 -10.85 -7.02
N GLY A 81 -6.65 -9.66 -7.53
CA GLY A 81 -7.60 -8.55 -7.61
C GLY A 81 -6.98 -7.25 -8.11
N VAL A 82 -7.75 -6.19 -8.00
CA VAL A 82 -7.32 -4.83 -8.31
C VAL A 82 -7.10 -4.08 -6.99
N TYR A 83 -5.98 -3.42 -6.87
CA TYR A 83 -5.55 -2.75 -5.65
C TYR A 83 -5.20 -1.30 -5.93
N MET A 84 -5.45 -0.45 -4.96
CA MET A 84 -5.00 0.94 -4.94
C MET A 84 -3.93 1.10 -3.87
N PHE A 85 -2.85 1.80 -4.21
CA PHE A 85 -1.81 2.20 -3.26
C PHE A 85 -1.54 3.69 -3.38
N TRP A 86 -1.18 4.30 -2.27
CA TRP A 86 -0.85 5.71 -2.20
C TRP A 86 0.29 5.94 -1.20
N TYR A 87 1.03 7.00 -1.39
CA TYR A 87 1.95 7.53 -0.39
C TYR A 87 1.84 9.05 -0.30
N ALA A 88 2.22 9.57 0.86
CA ALA A 88 2.51 10.97 1.10
C ALA A 88 3.83 11.04 1.87
N ILE A 89 4.79 11.79 1.36
CA ILE A 89 6.13 11.91 1.94
C ILE A 89 6.58 13.36 1.93
N TYR A 90 7.07 13.84 3.08
CA TYR A 90 7.63 15.18 3.21
C TYR A 90 9.12 15.12 2.91
N THR A 91 9.56 15.89 1.93
CA THR A 91 10.93 15.88 1.43
C THR A 91 11.66 17.16 1.78
N ALA A 92 12.96 17.04 2.04
CA ALA A 92 13.81 18.17 2.26
C ALA A 92 14.00 18.98 0.99
N ASN A 93 14.17 20.29 1.19
CA ASN A 93 14.81 21.13 0.21
C ASN A 93 16.29 20.72 0.13
N ALA A 94 16.62 19.85 -0.83
CA ALA A 94 17.99 19.57 -1.16
C ALA A 94 18.23 20.06 -2.58
N ASP A 95 19.44 20.56 -2.85
CA ASP A 95 19.93 20.83 -4.22
C ASP A 95 20.01 19.54 -5.07
N THR A 96 19.40 18.45 -4.59
CA THR A 96 19.36 17.12 -5.17
C THR A 96 17.91 16.67 -5.38
N GLU A 97 17.69 15.92 -6.45
CA GLU A 97 16.39 15.35 -6.75
C GLU A 97 15.97 14.36 -5.66
N ASN A 98 14.80 14.59 -5.04
CA ASN A 98 14.13 13.61 -4.22
C ASN A 98 13.06 12.91 -5.05
N SER A 99 13.09 11.59 -5.11
CA SER A 99 12.16 10.82 -5.91
C SER A 99 11.77 9.52 -5.24
N PHE A 100 10.45 9.27 -5.21
CA PHE A 100 9.87 8.10 -4.59
C PHE A 100 8.92 7.39 -5.56
N GLY A 101 8.65 6.12 -5.31
CA GLY A 101 7.81 5.32 -6.19
C GLY A 101 7.43 3.98 -5.58
N PHE A 102 6.85 3.12 -6.41
CA PHE A 102 6.37 1.81 -5.98
C PHE A 102 7.21 0.68 -6.57
N LEU A 103 7.39 -0.37 -5.78
CA LEU A 103 8.04 -1.62 -6.17
C LEU A 103 6.99 -2.74 -6.14
N LYS A 104 6.73 -3.38 -7.26
CA LYS A 104 5.94 -4.62 -7.32
C LYS A 104 6.91 -5.80 -7.37
N ASN A 105 6.84 -6.68 -6.39
CA ASN A 105 7.76 -7.81 -6.22
C ASN A 105 9.22 -7.32 -6.18
N THR A 106 9.93 -7.41 -7.30
CA THR A 106 11.31 -6.94 -7.48
C THR A 106 11.44 -5.88 -8.58
N ALA A 107 10.34 -5.50 -9.22
CA ALA A 107 10.33 -4.57 -10.34
C ALA A 107 9.78 -3.21 -9.92
N ARG A 108 10.50 -2.14 -10.22
CA ARG A 108 9.98 -0.77 -10.09
C ARG A 108 8.83 -0.56 -11.06
N LEU A 109 7.71 0.01 -10.58
CA LEU A 109 6.58 0.34 -11.44
C LEU A 109 6.86 1.67 -12.15
N ASN A 110 7.03 1.60 -13.45
CA ASN A 110 7.27 2.75 -14.32
C ASN A 110 6.01 3.08 -15.13
N MET A 111 5.71 4.36 -15.33
CA MET A 111 4.57 4.80 -16.14
C MET A 111 4.81 4.73 -17.66
N ALA A 112 6.05 4.65 -18.11
CA ALA A 112 6.39 4.59 -19.52
C ALA A 112 7.66 3.78 -19.80
N SER A 113 7.77 3.25 -21.00
CA SER A 113 8.84 2.35 -21.44
C SER A 113 10.20 3.00 -21.66
N SER A 114 10.39 4.25 -21.32
CA SER A 114 11.68 4.93 -21.42
C SER A 114 12.15 5.41 -20.07
N THR A 115 13.11 4.70 -19.54
CA THR A 115 14.10 5.18 -18.57
C THR A 115 13.69 6.39 -17.72
N ASN A 116 13.04 6.22 -16.58
CA ASN A 116 12.83 7.21 -15.53
C ASN A 116 11.44 7.90 -15.43
N SER A 117 10.37 7.25 -15.81
CA SER A 117 9.03 7.78 -15.51
C SER A 117 8.49 7.12 -14.25
N PHE A 118 8.78 7.69 -13.10
CA PHE A 118 8.21 7.31 -11.83
C PHE A 118 6.93 8.11 -11.55
N PHE A 119 6.03 7.59 -10.71
CA PHE A 119 4.93 8.34 -10.13
C PHE A 119 5.44 9.31 -9.07
N SER A 120 6.42 10.13 -9.43
CA SER A 120 6.98 11.13 -8.55
C SER A 120 7.06 12.44 -9.30
N PHE A 121 6.53 13.48 -8.70
CA PHE A 121 6.74 14.83 -9.18
C PHE A 121 8.05 15.33 -8.58
N PHE A 122 8.93 15.80 -9.46
CA PHE A 122 10.09 16.56 -9.07
C PHE A 122 9.68 18.01 -8.92
N ASP A 123 10.00 18.61 -7.82
CA ASP A 123 10.15 20.03 -7.75
C ASP A 123 11.52 20.34 -7.15
N ASN A 124 12.33 21.01 -7.94
CA ASN A 124 13.66 21.49 -7.57
C ASN A 124 13.54 22.92 -7.02
N THR A 125 12.47 23.20 -6.30
CA THR A 125 12.31 24.49 -5.64
C THR A 125 12.96 24.46 -4.25
N SER A 126 13.45 25.60 -3.84
CA SER A 126 14.23 25.78 -2.61
C SER A 126 13.44 25.68 -1.30
N ALA A 127 12.37 24.89 -1.24
CA ALA A 127 11.55 24.71 -0.04
C ALA A 127 11.17 23.25 0.17
N ASP A 128 11.05 22.85 1.42
CA ASP A 128 10.48 21.57 1.82
C ASP A 128 9.06 21.40 1.30
N HIS A 129 8.70 20.24 0.79
CA HIS A 129 7.37 20.00 0.21
C HIS A 129 6.87 18.56 0.39
N MET A 130 5.58 18.37 0.20
CA MET A 130 4.95 17.06 0.20
C MET A 130 4.92 16.48 -1.21
N GLN A 131 5.43 15.26 -1.36
CA GLN A 131 5.23 14.46 -2.56
C GLN A 131 4.14 13.44 -2.30
N GLN A 132 3.28 13.22 -3.28
CA GLN A 132 2.18 12.26 -3.20
C GLN A 132 2.01 11.55 -4.54
N ALA A 133 1.70 10.26 -4.48
CA ALA A 133 1.25 9.53 -5.66
C ALA A 133 0.23 8.47 -5.27
N THR A 134 -0.65 8.16 -6.22
CA THR A 134 -1.62 7.07 -6.12
C THR A 134 -1.55 6.24 -7.38
N ILE A 135 -1.56 4.91 -7.22
CA ILE A 135 -1.64 3.97 -8.34
C ILE A 135 -2.76 2.96 -8.14
N VAL A 136 -3.27 2.46 -9.25
CA VAL A 136 -4.17 1.30 -9.29
C VAL A 136 -3.48 0.22 -10.11
N VAL A 137 -3.37 -0.98 -9.54
CA VAL A 137 -2.58 -2.07 -10.13
C VAL A 137 -3.24 -3.42 -9.90
N PRO A 138 -3.25 -4.31 -10.91
CA PRO A 138 -3.66 -5.69 -10.73
C PRO A 138 -2.54 -6.48 -10.03
N LEU A 139 -2.91 -7.23 -9.00
CA LEU A 139 -2.02 -8.15 -8.28
C LEU A 139 -2.58 -9.57 -8.32
N ALA A 140 -1.70 -10.55 -8.44
CA ALA A 140 -2.00 -11.93 -8.11
C ALA A 140 -1.88 -12.14 -6.60
N SER A 141 -2.54 -13.19 -6.07
CA SER A 141 -2.33 -13.61 -4.68
C SER A 141 -0.84 -13.89 -4.44
N GLY A 142 -0.28 -13.31 -3.39
CA GLY A 142 1.14 -13.40 -3.03
C GLY A 142 2.04 -12.35 -3.69
N ASP A 143 1.56 -11.56 -4.64
CA ASP A 143 2.32 -10.40 -5.13
C ASP A 143 2.56 -9.40 -3.99
N THR A 144 3.73 -8.77 -4.00
CA THR A 144 4.10 -7.78 -2.99
C THR A 144 4.19 -6.38 -3.57
N MET A 145 3.88 -5.39 -2.72
CA MET A 145 4.08 -3.97 -3.01
C MET A 145 4.88 -3.31 -1.90
N ALA A 146 5.77 -2.39 -2.29
CA ALA A 146 6.52 -1.55 -1.36
C ALA A 146 6.65 -0.12 -1.89
N HIS A 147 6.87 0.83 -0.98
CA HIS A 147 7.23 2.21 -1.29
C HIS A 147 8.75 2.34 -1.22
N ILE A 148 9.38 2.92 -2.25
CA ILE A 148 10.83 3.00 -2.38
C ILE A 148 11.29 4.42 -2.70
N ALA A 149 12.54 4.73 -2.32
CA ALA A 149 13.28 5.83 -2.92
C ALA A 149 13.80 5.39 -4.30
N THR A 150 13.56 6.17 -5.32
CA THR A 150 13.97 5.83 -6.70
C THR A 150 15.32 6.42 -7.09
N VAL A 151 15.73 7.44 -6.36
CA VAL A 151 17.11 7.99 -6.29
C VAL A 151 17.48 8.14 -4.82
N ALA A 152 18.70 8.50 -4.49
CA ALA A 152 19.05 8.87 -3.11
C ALA A 152 18.22 10.09 -2.70
N SER A 153 17.41 9.95 -1.67
CA SER A 153 16.37 10.94 -1.32
C SER A 153 16.29 11.18 0.17
N ASP A 154 16.12 12.45 0.56
CA ASP A 154 15.91 12.86 1.92
C ASP A 154 14.42 13.05 2.22
N TYR A 155 13.97 12.57 3.38
CA TYR A 155 12.59 12.67 3.81
C TYR A 155 12.46 12.84 5.32
N TYR A 156 11.35 13.47 5.74
CA TYR A 156 11.04 13.68 7.16
C TYR A 156 10.10 12.60 7.67
N THR A 157 10.52 11.88 8.70
CA THR A 157 9.81 10.69 9.19
C THR A 157 8.41 11.00 9.72
N GLY A 158 8.25 12.11 10.46
CA GLY A 158 6.99 12.48 11.10
C GLY A 158 5.80 12.73 10.14
N ASN A 159 6.08 13.01 8.85
CA ASN A 159 5.08 13.34 7.84
C ASN A 159 5.13 12.37 6.66
N THR A 160 5.54 11.13 6.91
CA THR A 160 5.69 10.11 5.87
C THR A 160 4.74 8.95 6.15
N GLN A 161 3.89 8.67 5.16
CA GLN A 161 2.83 7.67 5.25
C GLN A 161 2.61 6.99 3.91
N TRP A 162 2.27 5.70 3.93
CA TRP A 162 1.76 5.01 2.77
C TRP A 162 0.69 3.99 3.15
N GLY A 163 -0.12 3.62 2.18
CA GLY A 163 -1.19 2.69 2.42
C GLY A 163 -1.73 2.09 1.13
N GLY A 164 -2.66 1.20 1.28
CA GLY A 164 -3.33 0.58 0.15
C GLY A 164 -4.56 -0.19 0.56
N CYS A 165 -5.39 -0.49 -0.42
CA CYS A 165 -6.57 -1.32 -0.24
C CYS A 165 -6.89 -2.12 -1.51
N ARG A 166 -7.58 -3.23 -1.33
CA ARG A 166 -8.18 -4.00 -2.42
C ARG A 166 -9.46 -3.30 -2.87
N LEU A 167 -9.62 -3.11 -4.18
CA LEU A 167 -10.81 -2.51 -4.79
C LEU A 167 -11.79 -3.57 -5.29
N ALA A 168 -11.28 -4.69 -5.83
CA ALA A 168 -12.08 -5.79 -6.38
C ALA A 168 -11.29 -7.12 -6.37
#